data_0f25e6f48c3e108052d93225c7ad817c
#
_entry.id   0f25e6f48c3e108052d93225c7ad817c
#
_cell.length_a   1.000
_cell.length_b   1.000
_cell.length_c   1.000
_cell.angle_alpha   90.00
_cell.angle_beta   90.00
_cell.angle_gamma   90.00
#
_symmetry.space_group_name_H-M   'P 1'
#
loop_
_entity.id
_entity.type
_entity.pdbx_description
1 polymer ?
#
loop_
_entity_poly.entity_id
_entity_poly.type
_entity_poly.pdbx_seq_one_letter_code
_entity_poly.pdbx_strand_id
1 'polypeptide(L)'
;MIAKSSNKPTKVKRTWGHYKVLYEGKGFKVKELVINPKSSLSNQKHKHRSETWNIVKGECFVLINNEHIQLTIDKGIFISVNTWHKGINNSDKPAHIIEIWRGDILTEDDIERAKLIM
;
A
#
# COMPACT_ATOMS: atom_id res chain seq x y z
N MET A 1 9.96 16.00 18.91
CA MET A 1 8.71 16.19 19.38
C MET A 1 7.62 16.12 18.34
N ILE A 2 6.50 15.96 18.78
CA ILE A 2 5.43 15.74 17.97
C ILE A 2 4.92 16.98 17.42
N ALA A 3 5.08 17.14 16.26
CA ALA A 3 4.61 18.27 15.67
C ALA A 3 3.17 18.22 15.43
N LYS A 4 2.53 19.12 15.21
CA LYS A 4 1.26 19.21 14.56
C LYS A 4 0.29 18.20 14.92
N SER A 5 0.25 17.81 16.12
CA SER A 5 -0.74 16.84 16.52
C SER A 5 -2.14 17.27 16.17
N SER A 6 -2.37 18.54 15.98
CA SER A 6 -3.69 19.00 15.62
C SER A 6 -4.05 18.70 14.19
N ASN A 7 -3.06 18.35 13.37
CA ASN A 7 -3.33 18.08 11.95
C ASN A 7 -3.56 16.59 11.74
N LYS A 8 -4.78 16.24 11.41
CA LYS A 8 -5.08 14.86 11.08
C LYS A 8 -4.68 14.60 9.63
N PRO A 9 -4.16 13.41 9.32
CA PRO A 9 -3.85 13.07 7.95
C PRO A 9 -5.09 13.16 7.07
N THR A 10 -4.93 13.67 5.88
CA THR A 10 -6.01 13.78 4.93
C THR A 10 -6.26 12.44 4.27
N LYS A 11 -7.53 12.04 4.24
CA LYS A 11 -7.93 10.81 3.58
C LYS A 11 -8.03 11.06 2.08
N VAL A 12 -7.31 10.26 1.29
CA VAL A 12 -7.37 10.33 -0.16
C VAL A 12 -8.18 9.14 -0.64
N LYS A 13 -9.39 9.41 -1.15
CA LYS A 13 -10.30 8.35 -1.56
C LYS A 13 -9.93 7.77 -2.91
N ARG A 14 -10.10 6.46 -3.05
CA ARG A 14 -9.87 5.71 -4.28
C ARG A 14 -11.01 4.72 -4.46
N THR A 15 -11.12 4.14 -5.65
CA THR A 15 -12.18 3.16 -5.92
C THR A 15 -12.10 1.95 -5.00
N TRP A 16 -10.90 1.58 -4.58
CA TRP A 16 -10.66 0.41 -3.73
C TRP A 16 -10.69 0.70 -2.23
N GLY A 17 -10.77 1.95 -1.84
CA GLY A 17 -10.73 2.34 -0.44
C GLY A 17 -10.14 3.72 -0.27
N HIS A 18 -9.12 3.84 0.56
CA HIS A 18 -8.46 5.14 0.73
C HIS A 18 -7.06 4.96 1.32
N TYR A 19 -6.30 6.04 1.32
CA TYR A 19 -5.03 6.05 2.03
C TYR A 19 -4.83 7.39 2.73
N LYS A 20 -3.93 7.39 3.68
CA LYS A 20 -3.49 8.59 4.40
C LYS A 20 -1.98 8.56 4.46
N VAL A 21 -1.34 9.72 4.25
CA VAL A 21 0.09 9.84 4.48
C VAL A 21 0.28 10.19 5.94
N LEU A 22 0.95 9.33 6.68
CA LEU A 22 1.12 9.51 8.11
C LEU A 22 2.40 10.27 8.45
N TYR A 23 3.44 10.10 7.65
CA TYR A 23 4.72 10.75 7.89
C TYR A 23 5.57 10.75 6.63
N GLU A 24 6.29 11.84 6.42
CA GLU A 24 7.26 11.92 5.33
C GLU A 24 8.60 12.30 5.93
N GLY A 25 9.58 11.44 5.75
CA GLY A 25 10.95 11.71 6.16
C GLY A 25 11.84 11.80 4.94
N LYS A 26 13.13 11.98 5.17
CA LYS A 26 14.09 11.99 4.08
C LYS A 26 14.34 10.55 3.65
N GLY A 27 13.97 10.24 2.42
CA GLY A 27 14.19 8.91 1.87
C GLY A 27 13.13 7.89 2.25
N PHE A 28 12.06 8.28 2.95
CA PHE A 28 10.98 7.34 3.24
C PHE A 28 9.66 8.06 3.51
N LYS A 29 8.58 7.33 3.33
CA LYS A 29 7.22 7.84 3.57
C LYS A 29 6.42 6.71 4.22
N VAL A 30 5.59 7.05 5.19
CA VAL A 30 4.72 6.08 5.88
C VAL A 30 3.29 6.40 5.55
N LYS A 31 2.54 5.38 5.12
CA LYS A 31 1.14 5.54 4.75
C LYS A 31 0.28 4.47 5.42
N GLU A 32 -0.98 4.79 5.62
CA GLU A 32 -1.97 3.79 5.94
C GLU A 32 -2.86 3.60 4.73
N LEU A 33 -2.97 2.37 4.25
CA LEU A 33 -3.91 2.01 3.19
C LEU A 33 -5.06 1.25 3.82
N VAL A 34 -6.27 1.55 3.38
CA VAL A 34 -7.45 0.78 3.79
C VAL A 34 -8.09 0.25 2.52
N ILE A 35 -8.09 -1.08 2.37
CA ILE A 35 -8.71 -1.72 1.21
C ILE A 35 -10.10 -2.18 1.63
N ASN A 36 -11.12 -1.67 0.96
CA ASN A 36 -12.51 -2.03 1.24
C ASN A 36 -12.74 -3.52 1.04
N PRO A 37 -13.78 -4.08 1.69
CA PRO A 37 -14.16 -5.48 1.44
C PRO A 37 -14.37 -5.74 -0.05
N LYS A 38 -13.95 -6.90 -0.51
CA LYS A 38 -14.15 -7.33 -1.89
C LYS A 38 -13.58 -6.36 -2.92
N SER A 39 -12.44 -5.74 -2.60
CA SER A 39 -11.80 -4.75 -3.46
C SER A 39 -10.32 -5.05 -3.59
N SER A 40 -9.70 -4.49 -4.62
CA SER A 40 -8.27 -4.66 -4.83
C SER A 40 -7.66 -3.42 -5.46
N LEU A 41 -6.36 -3.26 -5.21
CA LEU A 41 -5.56 -2.26 -5.92
C LEU A 41 -5.31 -2.73 -7.34
N SER A 42 -4.83 -1.86 -8.20
CA SER A 42 -4.38 -2.27 -9.52
C SER A 42 -3.10 -3.09 -9.37
N ASN A 43 -2.79 -3.92 -10.37
CA ASN A 43 -1.50 -4.57 -10.43
C ASN A 43 -0.51 -3.52 -10.93
N GLN A 44 0.54 -3.26 -10.15
CA GLN A 44 1.39 -2.09 -10.35
C GLN A 44 2.82 -2.34 -9.94
N LYS A 45 3.73 -1.51 -10.43
CA LYS A 45 5.12 -1.51 -9.99
C LYS A 45 5.67 -0.09 -9.98
N HIS A 46 6.76 0.10 -9.25
CA HIS A 46 7.38 1.41 -9.04
C HIS A 46 8.87 1.34 -9.32
N LYS A 47 9.41 2.36 -9.98
CA LYS A 47 10.82 2.39 -10.38
C LYS A 47 11.73 2.91 -9.28
N HIS A 48 11.24 3.85 -8.47
CA HIS A 48 12.10 4.62 -7.57
C HIS A 48 11.88 4.32 -6.11
N ARG A 49 11.05 3.33 -5.78
CA ARG A 49 10.82 2.99 -4.39
C ARG A 49 10.58 1.51 -4.19
N SER A 50 11.00 1.03 -3.04
CA SER A 50 10.56 -0.25 -2.51
C SER A 50 9.46 0.02 -1.50
N GLU A 51 8.71 -1.01 -1.13
CA GLU A 51 7.63 -0.89 -0.16
C GLU A 51 7.69 -2.03 0.84
N THR A 52 7.33 -1.72 2.08
CA THR A 52 7.12 -2.74 3.10
C THR A 52 5.69 -2.59 3.56
N TRP A 53 4.93 -3.68 3.58
CA TRP A 53 3.54 -3.68 4.00
C TRP A 53 3.38 -4.52 5.26
N ASN A 54 2.67 -3.99 6.24
CA ASN A 54 2.32 -4.72 7.46
C ASN A 54 0.83 -4.59 7.71
N ILE A 55 0.17 -5.72 7.94
CA ILE A 55 -1.25 -5.73 8.25
C ILE A 55 -1.43 -5.39 9.72
N VAL A 56 -2.24 -4.39 10.01
CA VAL A 56 -2.53 -3.98 11.38
C VAL A 56 -3.97 -4.26 11.76
N LYS A 57 -4.85 -4.50 10.77
CA LYS A 57 -6.24 -4.85 11.04
C LYS A 57 -6.82 -5.54 9.82
N GLY A 58 -7.51 -6.66 10.02
CA GLY A 58 -8.07 -7.42 8.92
C GLY A 58 -7.05 -8.34 8.27
N GLU A 59 -7.28 -8.68 7.02
CA GLU A 59 -6.39 -9.55 6.27
C GLU A 59 -6.50 -9.23 4.78
N CYS A 60 -5.48 -9.59 4.02
CA CYS A 60 -5.53 -9.46 2.57
C CYS A 60 -4.53 -10.41 1.94
N PHE A 61 -4.60 -10.53 0.62
CA PHE A 61 -3.58 -11.21 -0.16
C PHE A 61 -2.76 -10.17 -0.91
N VAL A 62 -1.50 -10.47 -1.14
CA VAL A 62 -0.67 -9.68 -2.03
C VAL A 62 -0.23 -10.59 -3.15
N LEU A 63 -0.54 -10.17 -4.38
CA LEU A 63 -0.07 -10.88 -5.56
C LEU A 63 1.28 -10.29 -5.92
N ILE A 64 2.32 -11.12 -5.93
CA ILE A 64 3.67 -10.70 -6.32
C ILE A 64 4.16 -11.66 -7.39
N ASN A 65 4.38 -11.13 -8.59
CA ASN A 65 4.85 -11.95 -9.73
C ASN A 65 4.05 -13.23 -9.88
N ASN A 66 2.72 -13.12 -9.86
CA ASN A 66 1.78 -14.23 -10.02
C ASN A 66 1.69 -15.18 -8.82
N GLU A 67 2.30 -14.84 -7.71
CA GLU A 67 2.20 -15.64 -6.50
C GLU A 67 1.31 -14.91 -5.48
N HIS A 68 0.29 -15.58 -4.94
CA HIS A 68 -0.57 -14.99 -3.91
C HIS A 68 -0.01 -15.31 -2.55
N ILE A 69 0.24 -14.26 -1.77
CA ILE A 69 0.77 -14.39 -0.42
C ILE A 69 -0.26 -13.82 0.54
N GLN A 70 -0.71 -14.63 1.48
CA GLN A 70 -1.69 -14.17 2.47
C GLN A 70 -1.00 -13.38 3.57
N LEU A 71 -1.54 -12.20 3.88
CA LEU A 71 -1.07 -11.38 4.98
C LEU A 71 -2.17 -11.28 6.03
N THR A 72 -1.81 -11.57 7.26
CA THR A 72 -2.69 -11.43 8.42
C THR A 72 -2.00 -10.51 9.42
N ILE A 73 -2.66 -10.23 10.54
CA ILE A 73 -2.10 -9.30 11.54
C ILE A 73 -0.68 -9.70 11.93
N ASP A 74 0.17 -8.71 12.01
CA ASP A 74 1.59 -8.84 12.36
C ASP A 74 2.46 -9.51 11.28
N LYS A 75 1.91 -9.77 10.12
CA LYS A 75 2.71 -10.25 9.02
C LYS A 75 3.03 -9.12 8.07
N GLY A 76 4.26 -9.10 7.62
CA GLY A 76 4.74 -8.08 6.70
C GLY A 76 5.36 -8.70 5.47
N ILE A 77 5.50 -7.89 4.42
CA ILE A 77 6.13 -8.31 3.19
C ILE A 77 6.94 -7.15 2.63
N PHE A 78 8.08 -7.46 2.05
CA PHE A 78 8.91 -6.50 1.36
C PHE A 78 8.69 -6.63 -0.15
N ILE A 79 8.45 -5.51 -0.81
CA ILE A 79 8.25 -5.46 -2.25
C ILE A 79 9.34 -4.60 -2.84
N SER A 80 10.25 -5.21 -3.61
CA SER A 80 11.39 -4.48 -4.15
C SER A 80 10.96 -3.59 -5.32
N VAL A 81 11.85 -2.70 -5.74
CA VAL A 81 11.58 -1.85 -6.91
C VAL A 81 11.30 -2.72 -8.14
N ASN A 82 10.55 -2.19 -9.05
CA ASN A 82 10.23 -2.85 -10.33
C ASN A 82 9.57 -4.22 -10.20
N THR A 83 8.85 -4.44 -9.11
CA THR A 83 8.16 -5.72 -8.88
C THR A 83 6.67 -5.52 -9.00
N TRP A 84 6.04 -6.28 -9.90
CA TRP A 84 4.59 -6.25 -10.06
C TRP A 84 3.94 -6.74 -8.79
N HIS A 85 2.99 -5.97 -8.25
CA HIS A 85 2.28 -6.34 -7.04
C HIS A 85 0.88 -5.77 -7.01
N LYS A 86 0.00 -6.43 -6.26
CA LYS A 86 -1.39 -6.05 -6.16
C LYS A 86 -1.95 -6.50 -4.81
N GLY A 87 -2.53 -5.57 -4.06
CA GLY A 87 -3.22 -5.92 -2.81
C GLY A 87 -4.65 -6.30 -3.11
N ILE A 88 -5.13 -7.39 -2.50
CA ILE A 88 -6.47 -7.92 -2.75
C ILE A 88 -7.14 -8.23 -1.42
N ASN A 89 -8.29 -7.61 -1.18
CA ASN A 89 -9.09 -7.91 0.01
C ASN A 89 -10.35 -8.66 -0.41
N ASN A 90 -10.34 -9.97 -0.20
CA ASN A 90 -11.50 -10.82 -0.51
C ASN A 90 -12.42 -11.02 0.68
N SER A 91 -12.11 -10.40 1.82
CA SER A 91 -12.88 -10.60 3.04
C SER A 91 -14.07 -9.64 3.11
N ASP A 92 -14.87 -9.80 4.16
CA ASP A 92 -16.03 -8.93 4.39
C ASP A 92 -15.72 -7.73 5.23
N LYS A 93 -14.47 -7.54 5.63
CA LYS A 93 -14.04 -6.43 6.48
C LYS A 93 -12.91 -5.65 5.81
N PRO A 94 -12.77 -4.36 6.13
CA PRO A 94 -11.65 -3.59 5.57
C PRO A 94 -10.31 -4.15 6.03
N ALA A 95 -9.32 -4.06 5.16
CA ALA A 95 -7.95 -4.42 5.50
C ALA A 95 -7.14 -3.15 5.67
N HIS A 96 -6.49 -3.01 6.83
CA HIS A 96 -5.66 -1.85 7.15
C HIS A 96 -4.20 -2.24 7.08
N ILE A 97 -3.44 -1.53 6.27
CA ILE A 97 -2.05 -1.83 5.98
C ILE A 97 -1.22 -0.60 6.29
N ILE A 98 -0.13 -0.78 7.04
CA ILE A 98 0.86 0.27 7.16
C ILE A 98 1.91 0.00 6.10
N GLU A 99 2.10 0.99 5.23
CA GLU A 99 2.99 0.89 4.09
C GLU A 99 4.14 1.86 4.27
N ILE A 100 5.36 1.38 4.08
CA ILE A 100 6.55 2.21 4.14
C ILE A 100 7.19 2.22 2.76
N TRP A 101 7.33 3.42 2.20
CA TRP A 101 8.06 3.62 0.96
C TRP A 101 9.50 3.99 1.28
N ARG A 102 10.46 3.45 0.53
CA ARG A 102 11.87 3.85 0.63
C ARG A 102 12.40 4.15 -0.75
N GLY A 103 13.10 5.27 -0.89
CA GLY A 103 13.71 5.64 -2.16
C GLY A 103 14.06 7.10 -2.21
N ASP A 104 14.66 7.50 -3.34
CA ASP A 104 15.07 8.88 -3.55
C ASP A 104 13.94 9.74 -4.10
N ILE A 105 13.03 9.14 -4.83
CA ILE A 105 11.91 9.85 -5.45
C ILE A 105 10.62 9.18 -4.98
N LEU A 106 9.88 9.87 -4.12
CA LEU A 106 8.71 9.29 -3.46
C LEU A 106 7.45 10.05 -3.87
N THR A 107 7.04 9.88 -5.13
CA THR A 107 5.84 10.53 -5.65
C THR A 107 4.80 9.50 -6.04
N GLU A 108 3.53 9.92 -6.03
CA GLU A 108 2.43 9.06 -6.46
C GLU A 108 2.50 8.77 -7.96
N ASP A 109 3.22 9.61 -8.73
CA ASP A 109 3.34 9.42 -10.16
C ASP A 109 4.32 8.31 -10.55
N ASP A 110 5.10 7.81 -9.62
CA ASP A 110 6.02 6.70 -9.86
C ASP A 110 5.24 5.40 -9.82
N ILE A 111 4.50 5.15 -10.88
CA ILE A 111 3.66 3.96 -10.95
C ILE A 111 3.45 3.55 -12.39
N GLU A 112 3.57 2.26 -12.64
CA GLU A 112 3.21 1.65 -13.90
C GLU A 112 2.13 0.63 -13.58
N ARG A 113 1.02 0.66 -14.32
CA ARG A 113 -0.08 -0.28 -14.10
C ARG A 113 -0.13 -1.30 -15.21
N ALA A 114 -0.42 -2.55 -14.85
CA ALA A 114 -0.56 -3.59 -15.84
C ALA A 114 -1.76 -3.31 -16.74
N LYS A 115 -1.62 -3.59 -18.03
CA LYS A 115 -2.72 -3.41 -18.96
C LYS A 115 -3.74 -4.51 -18.73
N LEU A 116 -5.01 -4.13 -18.85
CA LEU A 116 -6.08 -5.12 -18.85
C LEU A 116 -6.16 -5.70 -20.24
N ILE A 117 -6.22 -7.02 -20.29
CA ILE A 117 -6.40 -7.71 -21.57
C ILE A 117 -7.85 -8.16 -21.61
N MET A 118 -8.56 -7.66 -22.58
CA MET A 118 -10.00 -7.96 -22.70
C MET A 118 -10.21 -9.19 -23.55
#